data_e64cf71edd3854ff689cf07a6309686e
#
_entry.id   e64cf71edd3854ff689cf07a6309686e
#
_cell.length_a   1.000
_cell.length_b   1.000
_cell.length_c   1.000
_cell.angle_alpha   90.00
_cell.angle_beta   90.00
_cell.angle_gamma   90.00
#
_symmetry.space_group_name_H-M   'P 1'
#
loop_
_entity.id
_entity.type
_entity.pdbx_description
1 polymer ?
#
loop_
_entity_poly.entity_id
_entity_poly.type
_entity_poly.pdbx_seq_one_letter_code
_entity_poly.pdbx_strand_id
1 'polypeptide(L)'
;MKWIHRGRNVRQDNLSAIFLQNYDAKSRFTEAFRTLRTNIHYAFMERGFKSLLITGSGQGEGKTSTTINLGFTLAQLGKTVLMIDADLRKPRLHQLVAAPESVGLTGLLADVFSTEVGSGEIADMGIRDILRLLSFQKKSGWLQLVNDQEQVQLYFQQGEIVDVNWRTRPAGSRLAAVLVKNGLISAQQAEFALRCQKDTDQKLAYILINMGILPQEKLVGPLSVHMLEGLRTALQFKTGTYAFKTMAESDFDRATFDPVDFKQLRKQLTVGNEILPFLYAKINDAILKTEAENLFLLPAGNLQPNPVELLGSERMFFLMEYLKKRFDVLVIDTPPVLLASDALMLAPKTDGVIMIVKPGMTSRDAIQRGIHQIRLTQANFLGVVLNQVDARRGGYYKYSHEYYSGYYGDAA
;
A
#
# COMPACT_ATOMS: atom_id res chain seq x y z
N MET A 1 -27.20 -17.64 -6.99
CA MET A 1 -26.46 -18.28 -8.09
C MET A 1 -25.53 -19.33 -7.49
N LYS A 2 -25.59 -20.57 -7.99
CA LYS A 2 -24.77 -21.69 -7.48
C LYS A 2 -23.39 -21.64 -8.12
N TRP A 3 -22.34 -21.81 -7.33
CA TRP A 3 -20.99 -22.08 -7.84
C TRP A 3 -21.02 -23.37 -8.66
N ILE A 4 -20.83 -23.27 -9.98
CA ILE A 4 -20.92 -24.44 -10.86
C ILE A 4 -19.54 -25.10 -10.89
N HIS A 5 -19.40 -26.19 -10.11
CA HIS A 5 -18.28 -27.11 -10.26
C HIS A 5 -18.47 -27.98 -11.51
N ARG A 6 -17.70 -27.74 -12.55
CA ARG A 6 -17.47 -28.74 -13.59
C ARG A 6 -16.20 -29.53 -13.24
N GLY A 7 -16.39 -30.74 -12.68
CA GLY A 7 -15.33 -31.73 -12.40
C GLY A 7 -15.42 -32.30 -10.99
N ARG A 8 -16.08 -33.43 -10.85
CA ARG A 8 -16.16 -34.20 -9.59
C ARG A 8 -14.80 -34.83 -9.26
N ASN A 9 -14.13 -34.31 -8.23
CA ASN A 9 -13.04 -35.00 -7.54
C ASN A 9 -13.33 -34.97 -6.02
N VAL A 10 -13.12 -36.07 -5.33
CA VAL A 10 -13.38 -36.30 -3.88
C VAL A 10 -12.78 -35.21 -2.95
N ARG A 11 -11.80 -34.44 -3.43
CA ARG A 11 -11.28 -33.24 -2.73
C ARG A 11 -12.21 -32.03 -2.80
N GLN A 12 -13.10 -31.92 -3.77
CA GLN A 12 -14.01 -30.77 -3.96
C GLN A 12 -15.22 -30.81 -3.02
N ASP A 13 -15.70 -31.98 -2.61
CA ASP A 13 -16.84 -32.12 -1.70
C ASP A 13 -16.51 -31.56 -0.29
N ASN A 14 -15.25 -31.64 0.15
CA ASN A 14 -14.80 -31.07 1.41
C ASN A 14 -14.62 -29.54 1.35
N LEU A 15 -14.38 -28.96 0.17
CA LEU A 15 -14.24 -27.53 -0.01
C LEU A 15 -15.60 -26.82 0.00
N SER A 16 -16.64 -27.44 -0.57
CA SER A 16 -17.99 -26.87 -0.58
C SER A 16 -18.55 -26.67 0.84
N ALA A 17 -18.15 -27.49 1.79
CA ALA A 17 -18.61 -27.44 3.18
C ALA A 17 -18.05 -26.25 4.00
N ILE A 18 -17.05 -25.52 3.49
CA ILE A 18 -16.49 -24.35 4.21
C ILE A 18 -17.10 -23.02 3.78
N PHE A 19 -17.95 -23.01 2.75
CA PHE A 19 -18.55 -21.79 2.21
C PHE A 19 -19.94 -21.53 2.75
N LEU A 20 -20.15 -20.36 3.33
CA LEU A 20 -21.40 -19.93 3.91
C LEU A 20 -22.58 -19.96 2.92
N GLN A 21 -22.32 -19.65 1.65
CA GLN A 21 -23.36 -19.65 0.61
C GLN A 21 -24.00 -21.01 0.35
N ASN A 22 -23.36 -22.10 0.79
CA ASN A 22 -23.90 -23.46 0.66
C ASN A 22 -24.79 -23.86 1.84
N TYR A 23 -24.93 -22.99 2.84
CA TYR A 23 -25.74 -23.21 4.02
C TYR A 23 -27.05 -22.44 3.97
N ASP A 24 -28.08 -22.99 4.60
CA ASP A 24 -29.34 -22.31 4.81
C ASP A 24 -29.11 -21.00 5.59
N ALA A 25 -29.90 -19.98 5.24
CA ALA A 25 -29.84 -18.68 5.92
C ALA A 25 -30.12 -18.76 7.43
N LYS A 26 -30.82 -19.81 7.89
CA LYS A 26 -31.11 -20.07 9.30
C LYS A 26 -30.14 -21.04 9.95
N SER A 27 -29.11 -21.53 9.22
CA SER A 27 -28.15 -22.45 9.80
C SER A 27 -27.32 -21.78 10.89
N ARG A 28 -26.91 -22.57 11.89
CA ARG A 28 -26.01 -22.10 12.97
C ARG A 28 -24.69 -21.53 12.43
N PHE A 29 -24.21 -22.10 11.35
CA PHE A 29 -23.00 -21.63 10.69
C PHE A 29 -23.19 -20.22 10.14
N THR A 30 -24.31 -19.96 9.48
CA THR A 30 -24.68 -18.64 8.97
C THR A 30 -24.84 -17.61 10.10
N GLU A 31 -25.52 -17.97 11.18
CA GLU A 31 -25.72 -17.08 12.33
C GLU A 31 -24.42 -16.75 13.07
N ALA A 32 -23.49 -17.69 13.17
CA ALA A 32 -22.18 -17.44 13.76
C ALA A 32 -21.41 -16.35 12.99
N PHE A 33 -21.44 -16.39 11.65
CA PHE A 33 -20.80 -15.36 10.84
C PHE A 33 -21.56 -14.04 10.83
N ARG A 34 -22.89 -14.03 10.94
CA ARG A 34 -23.67 -12.80 11.14
C ARG A 34 -23.33 -12.14 12.46
N THR A 35 -23.21 -12.93 13.54
CA THR A 35 -22.77 -12.42 14.85
C THR A 35 -21.35 -11.85 14.77
N LEU A 36 -20.40 -12.57 14.15
CA LEU A 36 -19.04 -12.08 13.96
C LEU A 36 -19.02 -10.78 13.16
N ARG A 37 -19.78 -10.70 12.07
CA ARG A 37 -19.95 -9.48 11.26
C ARG A 37 -20.47 -8.32 12.10
N THR A 38 -21.50 -8.54 12.92
CA THR A 38 -22.10 -7.52 13.78
C THR A 38 -21.08 -7.00 14.80
N ASN A 39 -20.32 -7.91 15.44
CA ASN A 39 -19.26 -7.53 16.38
C ASN A 39 -18.16 -6.70 15.70
N ILE A 40 -17.76 -7.08 14.48
CA ILE A 40 -16.79 -6.33 13.69
C ILE A 40 -17.35 -4.99 13.26
N HIS A 41 -18.62 -4.92 12.88
CA HIS A 41 -19.27 -3.66 12.52
C HIS A 41 -19.12 -2.62 13.64
N TYR A 42 -19.53 -2.95 14.85
CA TYR A 42 -19.45 -2.03 16.00
C TYR A 42 -18.02 -1.77 16.49
N ALA A 43 -17.19 -2.79 16.57
CA ALA A 43 -15.82 -2.62 17.07
C ALA A 43 -14.86 -1.93 16.09
N PHE A 44 -15.19 -1.90 14.80
CA PHE A 44 -14.27 -1.61 13.73
C PHE A 44 -14.82 -0.57 12.74
N MET A 45 -15.96 -0.86 12.08
CA MET A 45 -16.44 -0.02 10.97
C MET A 45 -17.01 1.32 11.43
N GLU A 46 -17.66 1.37 12.59
CA GLU A 46 -18.16 2.63 13.17
C GLU A 46 -17.03 3.62 13.50
N ARG A 47 -15.80 3.11 13.70
CA ARG A 47 -14.62 3.94 13.90
C ARG A 47 -13.97 4.41 12.59
N GLY A 48 -14.60 4.13 11.44
CA GLY A 48 -14.06 4.47 10.12
C GLY A 48 -12.88 3.60 9.67
N PHE A 49 -12.64 2.47 10.34
CA PHE A 49 -11.60 1.52 9.98
C PHE A 49 -11.98 0.74 8.71
N LYS A 50 -11.00 0.43 7.88
CA LYS A 50 -11.22 -0.19 6.58
C LYS A 50 -10.42 -1.47 6.33
N SER A 51 -9.37 -1.77 7.10
CA SER A 51 -8.49 -2.92 6.87
C SER A 51 -8.40 -3.82 8.09
N LEU A 52 -8.85 -5.07 7.95
CA LEU A 52 -8.88 -6.10 8.97
C LEU A 52 -7.91 -7.22 8.62
N LEU A 53 -6.92 -7.46 9.47
CA LEU A 53 -5.98 -8.55 9.34
C LEU A 53 -6.46 -9.77 10.12
N ILE A 54 -6.46 -10.93 9.46
CA ILE A 54 -6.81 -12.22 10.04
C ILE A 54 -5.55 -13.08 10.15
N THR A 55 -5.23 -13.48 11.36
CA THR A 55 -4.13 -14.39 11.67
C THR A 55 -4.57 -15.48 12.65
N GLY A 56 -3.66 -16.30 13.10
CA GLY A 56 -3.87 -17.32 14.14
C GLY A 56 -2.54 -17.70 14.78
N SER A 57 -2.54 -18.59 15.73
CA SER A 57 -1.31 -19.09 16.36
C SER A 57 -0.67 -20.23 15.58
N GLY A 58 -1.49 -21.09 14.92
CA GLY A 58 -1.07 -22.30 14.24
C GLY A 58 -1.74 -22.54 12.88
N GLN A 59 -1.39 -23.65 12.24
CA GLN A 59 -2.03 -24.09 11.00
C GLN A 59 -3.38 -24.78 11.30
N GLY A 60 -4.32 -24.75 10.33
CA GLY A 60 -5.58 -25.49 10.46
C GLY A 60 -6.64 -24.87 11.38
N GLU A 61 -6.42 -23.65 11.89
CA GLU A 61 -7.38 -22.94 12.75
C GLU A 61 -8.56 -22.33 11.98
N GLY A 62 -8.50 -22.32 10.64
CA GLY A 62 -9.57 -21.84 9.76
C GLY A 62 -9.50 -20.35 9.42
N LYS A 63 -8.31 -19.76 9.40
CA LYS A 63 -8.06 -18.36 9.00
C LYS A 63 -8.67 -18.05 7.64
N THR A 64 -8.21 -18.73 6.61
CA THR A 64 -8.64 -18.53 5.22
C THR A 64 -10.14 -18.75 5.04
N SER A 65 -10.73 -19.78 5.66
CA SER A 65 -12.19 -19.98 5.60
C SER A 65 -12.96 -18.87 6.34
N THR A 66 -12.41 -18.36 7.44
CA THR A 66 -12.99 -17.20 8.13
C THR A 66 -12.89 -15.94 7.26
N THR A 67 -11.76 -15.72 6.59
CA THR A 67 -11.57 -14.60 5.65
C THR A 67 -12.64 -14.60 4.56
N ILE A 68 -12.88 -15.74 3.92
CA ILE A 68 -13.87 -15.85 2.84
C ILE A 68 -15.29 -15.61 3.37
N ASN A 69 -15.68 -16.29 4.44
CA ASN A 69 -17.06 -16.21 4.95
C ASN A 69 -17.36 -14.84 5.58
N LEU A 70 -16.39 -14.23 6.25
CA LEU A 70 -16.53 -12.86 6.75
C LEU A 70 -16.62 -11.87 5.58
N GLY A 71 -15.76 -12.00 4.57
CA GLY A 71 -15.80 -11.18 3.37
C GLY A 71 -17.17 -11.27 2.67
N PHE A 72 -17.68 -12.48 2.51
CA PHE A 72 -19.00 -12.73 1.95
C PHE A 72 -20.14 -12.09 2.74
N THR A 73 -20.13 -12.23 4.08
CA THR A 73 -21.18 -11.63 4.92
C THR A 73 -21.13 -10.11 4.97
N LEU A 74 -19.92 -9.51 4.83
CA LEU A 74 -19.76 -8.06 4.72
C LEU A 74 -20.25 -7.55 3.36
N ALA A 75 -19.98 -8.28 2.28
CA ALA A 75 -20.45 -7.94 0.93
C ALA A 75 -21.99 -7.98 0.84
N GLN A 76 -22.65 -8.90 1.56
CA GLN A 76 -24.12 -8.95 1.67
C GLN A 76 -24.75 -7.69 2.29
N LEU A 77 -23.98 -6.87 3.01
CA LEU A 77 -24.43 -5.55 3.50
C LEU A 77 -24.30 -4.44 2.46
N GLY A 78 -23.99 -4.77 1.20
CA GLY A 78 -23.75 -3.78 0.15
C GLY A 78 -22.39 -3.11 0.23
N LYS A 79 -21.46 -3.61 1.07
CA LYS A 79 -20.09 -3.11 1.16
C LYS A 79 -19.22 -3.69 0.05
N THR A 80 -18.40 -2.86 -0.58
CA THR A 80 -17.35 -3.34 -1.49
C THR A 80 -16.20 -3.91 -0.68
N VAL A 81 -16.00 -5.23 -0.77
CA VAL A 81 -15.03 -5.97 0.05
C VAL A 81 -13.94 -6.54 -0.84
N LEU A 82 -12.68 -6.30 -0.47
CA LEU A 82 -11.52 -6.93 -1.08
C LEU A 82 -10.88 -7.90 -0.10
N MET A 83 -10.84 -9.17 -0.46
CA MET A 83 -10.00 -10.16 0.22
C MET A 83 -8.59 -10.10 -0.35
N ILE A 84 -7.57 -10.10 0.51
CA ILE A 84 -6.16 -10.10 0.12
C ILE A 84 -5.50 -11.35 0.68
N ASP A 85 -4.95 -12.19 -0.20
CA ASP A 85 -4.14 -13.35 0.20
C ASP A 85 -2.70 -12.91 0.47
N ALA A 86 -2.40 -12.66 1.73
CA ALA A 86 -1.07 -12.32 2.21
C ALA A 86 -0.34 -13.50 2.89
N ASP A 87 -0.90 -14.73 2.80
CA ASP A 87 -0.14 -15.95 3.09
C ASP A 87 0.71 -16.33 1.85
N LEU A 88 1.77 -15.55 1.61
CA LEU A 88 2.66 -15.74 0.46
C LEU A 88 3.50 -17.02 0.52
N ARG A 89 3.38 -17.79 1.62
CA ARG A 89 4.09 -19.06 1.82
C ARG A 89 3.25 -20.27 1.41
N LYS A 90 1.95 -20.22 1.73
CA LYS A 90 0.99 -21.28 1.43
C LYS A 90 -0.35 -20.69 1.01
N PRO A 91 -0.41 -19.95 -0.10
CA PRO A 91 -1.61 -19.27 -0.54
C PRO A 91 -2.72 -20.26 -0.87
N ARG A 92 -3.95 -19.94 -0.45
CA ARG A 92 -5.11 -20.82 -0.63
C ARG A 92 -6.38 -20.11 -1.08
N LEU A 93 -6.46 -18.79 -0.91
CA LEU A 93 -7.68 -18.06 -1.25
C LEU A 93 -8.09 -18.26 -2.71
N HIS A 94 -7.14 -18.16 -3.65
CA HIS A 94 -7.43 -18.35 -5.08
C HIS A 94 -7.99 -19.73 -5.41
N GLN A 95 -7.49 -20.79 -4.74
CA GLN A 95 -7.98 -22.17 -4.94
C GLN A 95 -9.40 -22.32 -4.42
N LEU A 96 -9.70 -21.72 -3.27
CA LEU A 96 -11.01 -21.84 -2.62
C LEU A 96 -12.11 -21.09 -3.38
N VAL A 97 -11.78 -19.96 -4.04
CA VAL A 97 -12.76 -19.21 -4.84
C VAL A 97 -12.67 -19.52 -6.34
N ALA A 98 -11.96 -20.60 -6.72
CA ALA A 98 -11.77 -21.03 -8.12
C ALA A 98 -11.28 -19.91 -9.03
N ALA A 99 -10.47 -18.99 -8.50
CA ALA A 99 -9.90 -17.89 -9.25
C ALA A 99 -8.69 -18.36 -10.07
N PRO A 100 -8.48 -17.82 -11.28
CA PRO A 100 -7.29 -18.14 -12.07
C PRO A 100 -6.02 -17.68 -11.35
N GLU A 101 -4.90 -18.33 -11.66
CA GLU A 101 -3.60 -17.79 -11.31
C GLU A 101 -3.42 -16.44 -12.03
N SER A 102 -3.04 -15.44 -11.30
CA SER A 102 -2.84 -14.08 -11.81
C SER A 102 -1.56 -13.48 -11.25
N VAL A 103 -1.22 -12.30 -11.72
CA VAL A 103 -0.08 -11.51 -11.23
C VAL A 103 -0.10 -11.40 -9.70
N GLY A 104 -1.27 -11.20 -9.10
CA GLY A 104 -1.47 -11.18 -7.65
C GLY A 104 -0.62 -10.17 -6.89
N LEU A 105 -0.64 -10.29 -5.57
CA LEU A 105 0.06 -9.38 -4.65
C LEU A 105 1.59 -9.39 -4.88
N THR A 106 2.18 -10.57 -5.03
CA THR A 106 3.64 -10.70 -5.23
C THR A 106 4.09 -10.09 -6.54
N GLY A 107 3.36 -10.33 -7.64
CA GLY A 107 3.69 -9.74 -8.94
C GLY A 107 3.55 -8.22 -8.92
N LEU A 108 2.55 -7.66 -8.22
CA LEU A 108 2.46 -6.22 -8.03
C LEU A 108 3.68 -5.68 -7.28
N LEU A 109 4.04 -6.29 -6.14
CA LEU A 109 5.09 -5.79 -5.28
C LEU A 109 6.50 -6.02 -5.84
N ALA A 110 6.74 -7.16 -6.51
CA ALA A 110 8.06 -7.53 -7.03
C ALA A 110 8.29 -7.02 -8.45
N ASP A 111 7.30 -7.18 -9.35
CA ASP A 111 7.50 -6.96 -10.78
C ASP A 111 6.99 -5.58 -11.21
N VAL A 112 5.70 -5.26 -10.92
CA VAL A 112 5.09 -4.01 -11.40
C VAL A 112 5.77 -2.79 -10.78
N PHE A 113 5.95 -2.79 -9.46
CA PHE A 113 6.66 -1.68 -8.77
C PHE A 113 8.18 -1.69 -9.00
N SER A 114 8.71 -2.70 -9.68
CA SER A 114 10.11 -2.77 -10.13
C SER A 114 10.28 -2.52 -11.62
N THR A 115 9.20 -2.15 -12.33
CA THR A 115 9.28 -1.77 -13.75
C THR A 115 10.36 -0.72 -13.95
N GLU A 116 11.33 -1.01 -14.82
CA GLU A 116 12.47 -0.12 -15.07
C GLU A 116 11.99 1.18 -15.72
N VAL A 117 12.45 2.29 -15.16
CA VAL A 117 12.24 3.62 -15.73
C VAL A 117 13.43 3.98 -16.57
N GLY A 118 13.32 3.85 -17.89
CA GLY A 118 14.32 4.25 -18.86
C GLY A 118 13.95 5.54 -19.57
N SER A 119 13.44 5.43 -20.80
CA SER A 119 12.92 6.55 -21.59
C SER A 119 11.62 6.17 -22.29
N GLY A 120 10.76 7.13 -22.54
CA GLY A 120 9.48 6.90 -23.19
C GLY A 120 8.61 8.15 -23.28
N GLU A 121 7.35 7.93 -23.64
CA GLU A 121 6.33 8.98 -23.68
C GLU A 121 5.66 9.16 -22.31
N ILE A 122 5.47 10.41 -21.90
CA ILE A 122 4.81 10.74 -20.64
C ILE A 122 3.36 10.23 -20.63
N ALA A 123 2.70 10.22 -21.79
CA ALA A 123 1.33 9.74 -21.92
C ALA A 123 1.15 8.25 -21.55
N ASP A 124 2.18 7.41 -21.74
CA ASP A 124 2.11 5.97 -21.51
C ASP A 124 2.18 5.61 -20.02
N MET A 125 3.01 6.30 -19.27
CA MET A 125 3.25 5.98 -17.84
C MET A 125 2.73 7.06 -16.88
N GLY A 126 2.83 8.33 -17.26
CA GLY A 126 2.52 9.45 -16.40
C GLY A 126 3.66 9.81 -15.42
N ILE A 127 3.88 11.10 -15.22
CA ILE A 127 5.01 11.59 -14.40
C ILE A 127 4.94 11.08 -12.97
N ARG A 128 3.75 11.01 -12.37
CA ARG A 128 3.59 10.56 -10.99
C ARG A 128 3.97 9.10 -10.81
N ASP A 129 3.65 8.25 -11.78
CA ASP A 129 4.05 6.85 -11.77
C ASP A 129 5.57 6.71 -11.92
N ILE A 130 6.17 7.48 -12.83
CA ILE A 130 7.62 7.55 -13.00
C ILE A 130 8.31 7.93 -11.68
N LEU A 131 7.89 9.04 -11.04
CA LEU A 131 8.44 9.49 -9.76
C LEU A 131 8.27 8.44 -8.66
N ARG A 132 7.13 7.77 -8.63
CA ARG A 132 6.82 6.74 -7.64
C ARG A 132 7.70 5.50 -7.84
N LEU A 133 7.88 5.06 -9.08
CA LEU A 133 8.74 3.92 -9.42
C LEU A 133 10.20 4.21 -9.06
N LEU A 134 10.71 5.39 -9.38
CA LEU A 134 12.07 5.80 -9.01
C LEU A 134 12.27 5.82 -7.49
N SER A 135 11.28 6.31 -6.75
CA SER A 135 11.29 6.31 -5.28
C SER A 135 11.27 4.89 -4.71
N PHE A 136 10.39 4.00 -5.19
CA PHE A 136 10.33 2.60 -4.73
C PHE A 136 11.61 1.81 -5.00
N GLN A 137 12.27 2.13 -6.10
CA GLN A 137 13.51 1.47 -6.51
C GLN A 137 14.76 2.11 -5.89
N LYS A 138 14.59 3.16 -5.09
CA LYS A 138 15.69 3.94 -4.50
C LYS A 138 16.77 4.33 -5.54
N LYS A 139 16.30 4.72 -6.75
CA LYS A 139 17.20 5.10 -7.83
C LYS A 139 17.93 6.41 -7.53
N SER A 140 19.21 6.47 -7.91
CA SER A 140 20.01 7.71 -7.94
C SER A 140 20.34 8.08 -9.37
N GLY A 141 20.13 9.36 -9.73
CA GLY A 141 20.28 9.82 -11.11
C GLY A 141 19.45 11.07 -11.41
N TRP A 142 19.23 11.34 -12.67
CA TRP A 142 18.40 12.47 -13.07
C TRP A 142 17.35 12.06 -14.12
N LEU A 143 16.16 12.61 -13.93
CA LEU A 143 15.01 12.45 -14.81
C LEU A 143 14.84 13.73 -15.64
N GLN A 144 14.96 13.62 -16.94
CA GLN A 144 14.64 14.70 -17.87
C GLN A 144 13.20 14.54 -18.34
N LEU A 145 12.45 15.64 -18.28
CA LEU A 145 11.09 15.77 -18.76
C LEU A 145 11.04 16.89 -19.79
N VAL A 146 10.51 16.61 -20.98
CA VAL A 146 10.46 17.56 -22.10
C VAL A 146 9.07 17.49 -22.73
N ASN A 147 8.47 18.65 -22.93
CA ASN A 147 7.33 18.83 -23.84
C ASN A 147 7.64 19.97 -24.81
N ASP A 148 6.66 20.40 -25.62
CA ASP A 148 6.87 21.40 -26.69
C ASP A 148 7.34 22.77 -26.17
N GLN A 149 7.07 23.10 -24.90
CA GLN A 149 7.32 24.43 -24.31
C GLN A 149 8.32 24.40 -23.18
N GLU A 150 8.37 23.29 -22.42
CA GLU A 150 9.03 23.24 -21.14
C GLU A 150 10.03 22.08 -21.05
N GLN A 151 11.12 22.33 -20.35
CA GLN A 151 12.12 21.33 -19.99
C GLN A 151 12.45 21.40 -18.51
N VAL A 152 12.21 20.29 -17.79
CA VAL A 152 12.51 20.14 -16.37
C VAL A 152 13.39 18.94 -16.14
N GLN A 153 14.41 19.08 -15.30
CA GLN A 153 15.25 17.99 -14.81
C GLN A 153 15.04 17.84 -13.31
N LEU A 154 14.81 16.59 -12.87
CA LEU A 154 14.68 16.23 -11.46
C LEU A 154 15.85 15.32 -11.09
N TYR A 155 16.55 15.65 -10.04
CA TYR A 155 17.69 14.88 -9.53
C TYR A 155 17.25 14.03 -8.35
N PHE A 156 17.62 12.76 -8.37
CA PHE A 156 17.25 11.76 -7.37
C PHE A 156 18.50 11.21 -6.69
N GLN A 157 18.46 11.12 -5.37
CA GLN A 157 19.42 10.38 -4.56
C GLN A 157 18.66 9.39 -3.67
N GLN A 158 18.96 8.10 -3.79
CA GLN A 158 18.28 7.03 -3.05
C GLN A 158 16.74 7.09 -3.16
N GLY A 159 16.24 7.45 -4.35
CA GLY A 159 14.79 7.57 -4.63
C GLY A 159 14.12 8.85 -4.13
N GLU A 160 14.85 9.72 -3.45
CA GLU A 160 14.36 11.04 -3.02
C GLU A 160 14.79 12.12 -3.99
N ILE A 161 13.89 13.07 -4.31
CA ILE A 161 14.23 14.23 -5.13
C ILE A 161 15.11 15.15 -4.29
N VAL A 162 16.30 15.48 -4.79
CA VAL A 162 17.26 16.33 -4.10
C VAL A 162 17.45 17.68 -4.81
N ASP A 163 17.10 17.79 -6.09
CA ASP A 163 17.18 19.03 -6.84
C ASP A 163 16.20 19.06 -8.02
N VAL A 164 15.83 20.29 -8.44
CA VAL A 164 14.95 20.56 -9.58
C VAL A 164 15.52 21.68 -10.43
N ASN A 165 15.83 21.37 -11.68
CA ASN A 165 16.29 22.35 -12.65
C ASN A 165 15.26 22.56 -13.76
N TRP A 166 14.52 23.66 -13.69
CA TRP A 166 13.57 24.06 -14.74
C TRP A 166 14.28 24.95 -15.75
N ARG A 167 14.79 24.34 -16.85
CA ARG A 167 15.67 25.02 -17.84
C ARG A 167 14.99 26.15 -18.59
N THR A 168 13.73 25.99 -18.93
CA THR A 168 12.91 26.99 -19.67
C THR A 168 12.27 28.03 -18.78
N ARG A 169 12.63 28.08 -17.48
CA ARG A 169 12.07 29.02 -16.51
C ARG A 169 12.17 30.47 -17.01
N PRO A 170 11.07 31.25 -16.97
CA PRO A 170 11.05 32.66 -17.35
C PRO A 170 12.09 33.48 -16.56
N ALA A 171 12.77 34.42 -17.22
CA ALA A 171 13.87 35.17 -16.64
C ALA A 171 13.52 35.86 -15.30
N GLY A 172 12.32 36.47 -15.20
CA GLY A 172 11.86 37.17 -13.99
C GLY A 172 11.53 36.25 -12.81
N SER A 173 11.38 34.96 -12.99
CA SER A 173 11.15 33.98 -11.93
C SER A 173 12.38 33.11 -11.62
N ARG A 174 13.53 33.37 -12.24
CA ARG A 174 14.79 32.72 -11.88
C ARG A 174 15.24 33.12 -10.49
N LEU A 175 15.95 32.25 -9.78
CA LEU A 175 16.34 32.46 -8.38
C LEU A 175 17.00 33.83 -8.14
N ALA A 176 17.98 34.20 -8.97
CA ALA A 176 18.63 35.53 -8.86
C ALA A 176 17.64 36.68 -8.91
N ALA A 177 16.71 36.67 -9.87
CA ALA A 177 15.69 37.71 -10.02
C ALA A 177 14.75 37.80 -8.81
N VAL A 178 14.34 36.64 -8.28
CA VAL A 178 13.50 36.54 -7.10
C VAL A 178 14.22 37.08 -5.86
N LEU A 179 15.49 36.74 -5.67
CA LEU A 179 16.29 37.22 -4.55
C LEU A 179 16.48 38.74 -4.59
N VAL A 180 16.73 39.32 -5.77
CA VAL A 180 16.82 40.76 -5.97
C VAL A 180 15.47 41.43 -5.70
N LYS A 181 14.38 40.91 -6.25
CA LYS A 181 13.02 41.44 -6.06
C LYS A 181 12.62 41.47 -4.59
N ASN A 182 13.04 40.47 -3.81
CA ASN A 182 12.77 40.37 -2.38
C ASN A 182 13.77 41.18 -1.52
N GLY A 183 14.72 41.91 -2.12
CA GLY A 183 15.70 42.71 -1.40
C GLY A 183 16.73 41.88 -0.61
N LEU A 184 16.87 40.62 -0.90
CA LEU A 184 17.81 39.70 -0.21
C LEU A 184 19.24 39.86 -0.72
N ILE A 185 19.42 40.23 -1.98
CA ILE A 185 20.70 40.56 -2.61
C ILE A 185 20.54 41.78 -3.54
N SER A 186 21.61 42.51 -3.80
CA SER A 186 21.60 43.61 -4.79
C SER A 186 21.68 43.06 -6.23
N ALA A 187 21.32 43.91 -7.21
CA ALA A 187 21.46 43.54 -8.63
C ALA A 187 22.93 43.27 -9.00
N GLN A 188 23.88 44.03 -8.42
CA GLN A 188 25.33 43.84 -8.64
C GLN A 188 25.82 42.50 -8.09
N GLN A 189 25.35 42.13 -6.88
CA GLN A 189 25.67 40.83 -6.29
C GLN A 189 25.10 39.66 -7.11
N ALA A 190 23.88 39.78 -7.62
CA ALA A 190 23.26 38.80 -8.49
C ALA A 190 24.07 38.63 -9.79
N GLU A 191 24.45 39.74 -10.44
CA GLU A 191 25.23 39.71 -11.68
C GLU A 191 26.60 39.05 -11.46
N PHE A 192 27.28 39.41 -10.39
CA PHE A 192 28.55 38.81 -10.02
C PHE A 192 28.45 37.31 -9.79
N ALA A 193 27.49 36.90 -8.98
CA ALA A 193 27.26 35.48 -8.68
C ALA A 193 26.88 34.65 -9.94
N LEU A 194 26.09 35.24 -10.87
CA LEU A 194 25.76 34.62 -12.15
C LEU A 194 26.97 34.47 -13.09
N ARG A 195 27.92 35.39 -13.05
CA ARG A 195 29.21 35.26 -13.77
C ARG A 195 30.04 34.12 -13.20
N CYS A 196 30.21 34.07 -11.87
CA CYS A 196 30.88 32.94 -11.22
C CYS A 196 30.24 31.61 -11.52
N GLN A 197 28.90 31.56 -11.61
CA GLN A 197 28.17 30.33 -11.99
C GLN A 197 28.54 29.83 -13.38
N LYS A 198 28.70 30.75 -14.35
CA LYS A 198 29.11 30.38 -15.72
C LYS A 198 30.53 29.82 -15.79
N ASP A 199 31.41 30.35 -14.92
CA ASP A 199 32.84 29.97 -14.94
C ASP A 199 33.10 28.68 -14.14
N THR A 200 32.27 28.34 -13.17
CA THR A 200 32.51 27.23 -12.23
C THR A 200 31.54 26.07 -12.35
N ASP A 201 30.43 26.24 -13.09
CA ASP A 201 29.30 25.30 -13.19
C ASP A 201 28.64 24.95 -11.82
N GLN A 202 28.93 25.75 -10.79
CA GLN A 202 28.37 25.57 -9.45
C GLN A 202 26.95 26.16 -9.36
N LYS A 203 26.18 25.68 -8.40
CA LYS A 203 24.83 26.23 -8.13
C LYS A 203 24.92 27.65 -7.58
N LEU A 204 24.01 28.52 -8.04
CA LEU A 204 23.93 29.91 -7.58
C LEU A 204 23.81 30.00 -6.06
N ALA A 205 22.99 29.13 -5.44
CA ALA A 205 22.84 29.08 -3.99
C ALA A 205 24.15 28.80 -3.25
N TYR A 206 24.93 27.84 -3.75
CA TYR A 206 26.24 27.50 -3.20
C TYR A 206 27.22 28.68 -3.29
N ILE A 207 27.26 29.36 -4.45
CA ILE A 207 28.11 30.53 -4.67
C ILE A 207 27.75 31.67 -3.69
N LEU A 208 26.46 31.99 -3.53
CA LEU A 208 25.99 33.03 -2.63
C LEU A 208 26.35 32.77 -1.17
N ILE A 209 26.27 31.48 -0.74
CA ILE A 209 26.65 31.09 0.63
C ILE A 209 28.16 31.17 0.83
N ASN A 210 28.96 30.59 -0.07
CA ASN A 210 30.43 30.58 0.06
C ASN A 210 31.08 31.92 -0.03
N MET A 211 30.50 32.83 -0.79
CA MET A 211 30.96 34.23 -0.85
C MET A 211 30.48 35.11 0.30
N GLY A 212 29.71 34.54 1.23
CA GLY A 212 29.14 35.28 2.35
C GLY A 212 28.11 36.38 1.95
N ILE A 213 27.59 36.30 0.70
CA ILE A 213 26.61 37.27 0.21
C ILE A 213 25.26 37.07 0.86
N LEU A 214 24.85 35.81 1.04
CA LEU A 214 23.58 35.44 1.66
C LEU A 214 23.74 34.20 2.53
N PRO A 215 23.37 34.25 3.83
CA PRO A 215 23.45 33.10 4.70
C PRO A 215 22.39 32.04 4.33
N GLN A 216 22.72 30.78 4.57
CA GLN A 216 21.89 29.62 4.20
C GLN A 216 20.46 29.75 4.73
N GLU A 217 20.27 30.19 5.96
CA GLU A 217 18.96 30.29 6.61
C GLU A 217 17.99 31.22 5.85
N LYS A 218 18.52 32.29 5.24
CA LYS A 218 17.72 33.23 4.42
C LYS A 218 17.45 32.69 3.01
N LEU A 219 18.26 31.76 2.54
CA LEU A 219 18.15 31.18 1.19
C LEU A 219 17.19 30.03 1.11
N VAL A 220 17.04 29.21 2.18
CA VAL A 220 16.21 28.00 2.20
C VAL A 220 14.77 28.26 1.77
N GLY A 221 14.15 29.34 2.26
CA GLY A 221 12.76 29.69 1.89
C GLY A 221 12.57 29.97 0.41
N PRO A 222 13.26 30.98 -0.17
CA PRO A 222 13.20 31.28 -1.60
C PRO A 222 13.56 30.10 -2.50
N LEU A 223 14.55 29.31 -2.10
CA LEU A 223 14.99 28.13 -2.84
C LEU A 223 13.92 27.01 -2.84
N SER A 224 13.30 26.78 -1.69
CA SER A 224 12.19 25.83 -1.58
C SER A 224 11.03 26.19 -2.51
N VAL A 225 10.64 27.47 -2.55
CA VAL A 225 9.59 27.96 -3.47
C VAL A 225 10.03 27.73 -4.93
N HIS A 226 11.28 28.10 -5.25
CA HIS A 226 11.83 27.94 -6.59
C HIS A 226 11.79 26.49 -7.07
N MET A 227 12.17 25.54 -6.23
CA MET A 227 12.15 24.11 -6.56
C MET A 227 10.73 23.57 -6.66
N LEU A 228 9.82 23.99 -5.76
CA LEU A 228 8.40 23.61 -5.81
C LEU A 228 7.71 24.05 -7.10
N GLU A 229 7.99 25.25 -7.59
CA GLU A 229 7.44 25.72 -8.86
C GLU A 229 7.90 24.85 -10.03
N GLY A 230 9.19 24.52 -10.11
CA GLY A 230 9.72 23.62 -11.14
C GLY A 230 9.09 22.24 -11.09
N LEU A 231 8.90 21.69 -9.86
CA LEU A 231 8.25 20.38 -9.72
C LEU A 231 6.76 20.45 -10.05
N ARG A 232 6.05 21.53 -9.69
CA ARG A 232 4.64 21.72 -10.09
C ARG A 232 4.51 21.82 -11.60
N THR A 233 5.42 22.53 -12.27
CA THR A 233 5.47 22.60 -13.75
C THR A 233 5.64 21.21 -14.33
N ALA A 234 6.62 20.43 -13.85
CA ALA A 234 6.83 19.04 -14.27
C ALA A 234 5.57 18.19 -14.13
N LEU A 235 4.89 18.26 -12.98
CA LEU A 235 3.69 17.48 -12.69
C LEU A 235 2.47 17.83 -13.57
N GLN A 236 2.50 18.96 -14.28
CA GLN A 236 1.45 19.36 -15.21
C GLN A 236 1.61 18.75 -16.62
N PHE A 237 2.77 18.17 -16.93
CA PHE A 237 3.01 17.56 -18.23
C PHE A 237 2.08 16.36 -18.43
N LYS A 238 1.28 16.40 -19.49
CA LYS A 238 0.39 15.30 -19.92
C LYS A 238 0.93 14.58 -21.16
N THR A 239 1.73 15.28 -21.94
CA THR A 239 2.38 14.81 -23.17
C THR A 239 3.85 15.19 -23.16
N GLY A 240 4.63 14.61 -24.05
CA GLY A 240 6.07 14.79 -24.15
C GLY A 240 6.84 13.56 -23.76
N THR A 241 8.15 13.69 -23.65
CA THR A 241 9.07 12.58 -23.40
C THR A 241 9.72 12.65 -22.04
N TYR A 242 10.06 11.48 -21.52
CA TYR A 242 10.93 11.37 -20.34
C TYR A 242 12.15 10.51 -20.62
N ALA A 243 13.24 10.80 -19.94
CA ALA A 243 14.44 9.96 -19.95
C ALA A 243 15.11 10.00 -18.56
N PHE A 244 15.35 8.83 -17.98
CA PHE A 244 16.08 8.69 -16.72
C PHE A 244 17.50 8.18 -17.00
N LYS A 245 18.50 8.84 -16.40
CA LYS A 245 19.89 8.42 -16.41
C LYS A 245 20.37 8.20 -14.98
N THR A 246 20.93 7.02 -14.72
CA THR A 246 21.54 6.70 -13.44
C THR A 246 22.82 7.52 -13.25
N MET A 247 23.08 7.90 -11.99
CA MET A 247 24.34 8.54 -11.55
C MET A 247 24.91 7.73 -10.39
N ALA A 248 26.23 7.62 -10.31
CA ALA A 248 26.89 7.04 -9.16
C ALA A 248 26.77 8.01 -7.95
N GLU A 249 26.78 7.48 -6.72
CA GLU A 249 26.74 8.32 -5.52
C GLU A 249 27.93 9.29 -5.43
N SER A 250 29.10 8.90 -5.97
CA SER A 250 30.27 9.74 -6.09
C SER A 250 30.08 11.01 -6.92
N ASP A 251 29.11 10.98 -7.84
CA ASP A 251 28.87 12.08 -8.78
C ASP A 251 27.96 13.17 -8.20
N PHE A 252 27.43 12.94 -7.00
CA PHE A 252 26.62 13.90 -6.25
C PHE A 252 27.54 14.83 -5.42
N ASP A 253 28.06 15.88 -6.05
CA ASP A 253 28.83 16.90 -5.36
C ASP A 253 27.90 17.87 -4.63
N ARG A 254 28.20 18.20 -3.36
CA ARG A 254 27.46 19.18 -2.55
C ARG A 254 27.42 20.57 -3.19
N ALA A 255 28.40 20.91 -4.00
CA ALA A 255 28.44 22.17 -4.75
C ALA A 255 27.40 22.25 -5.87
N THR A 256 26.91 21.11 -6.33
CA THR A 256 25.93 21.01 -7.43
C THR A 256 24.48 20.85 -6.97
N PHE A 257 24.23 20.70 -5.65
CA PHE A 257 22.90 20.51 -5.09
C PHE A 257 22.54 21.58 -4.07
N ASP A 258 21.29 21.96 -4.09
CA ASP A 258 20.77 22.97 -3.21
C ASP A 258 20.47 22.40 -1.80
N PRO A 259 20.72 23.17 -0.70
CA PRO A 259 20.58 22.70 0.67
C PRO A 259 19.12 22.71 1.15
N VAL A 260 18.22 22.01 0.48
CA VAL A 260 16.79 21.96 0.82
C VAL A 260 16.36 20.57 1.23
N ASP A 261 15.63 20.46 2.35
CA ASP A 261 15.00 19.21 2.76
C ASP A 261 13.71 18.96 1.96
N PHE A 262 13.83 18.19 0.89
CA PHE A 262 12.71 17.81 0.02
C PHE A 262 11.63 16.96 0.71
N LYS A 263 11.93 16.31 1.83
CA LYS A 263 10.92 15.51 2.57
C LYS A 263 9.80 16.38 3.10
N GLN A 264 10.11 17.60 3.54
CA GLN A 264 9.08 18.57 3.94
C GLN A 264 8.31 19.13 2.74
N LEU A 265 8.98 19.38 1.62
CA LEU A 265 8.36 19.83 0.38
C LEU A 265 7.40 18.80 -0.20
N ARG A 266 7.73 17.52 -0.15
CA ARG A 266 6.88 16.41 -0.59
C ARG A 266 5.53 16.37 0.11
N LYS A 267 5.45 16.74 1.40
CA LYS A 267 4.18 16.85 2.13
C LYS A 267 3.27 17.95 1.57
N GLN A 268 3.84 19.03 1.06
CA GLN A 268 3.09 20.13 0.44
C GLN A 268 2.62 19.80 -1.00
N LEU A 269 3.25 18.81 -1.62
CA LEU A 269 2.86 18.26 -2.91
C LEU A 269 1.85 17.13 -2.79
N THR A 270 1.33 16.86 -1.60
CA THR A 270 0.24 15.89 -1.38
C THR A 270 -0.99 16.32 -2.18
N VAL A 271 -0.95 15.86 -3.20
CA VAL A 271 -1.67 15.88 -4.40
C VAL A 271 -3.03 15.29 -4.20
N GLY A 272 -3.99 16.06 -4.69
CA GLY A 272 -5.34 15.63 -4.89
C GLY A 272 -5.43 14.29 -5.65
N ASN A 273 -6.63 13.74 -5.66
CA ASN A 273 -7.08 12.47 -6.23
C ASN A 273 -6.73 12.24 -7.72
N GLU A 274 -5.57 12.64 -8.20
CA GLU A 274 -5.19 12.45 -9.58
C GLU A 274 -4.75 11.02 -9.83
N ILE A 275 -5.30 10.48 -10.88
CA ILE A 275 -5.15 9.12 -11.39
C ILE A 275 -3.67 8.87 -11.69
N LEU A 276 -3.13 7.78 -11.15
CA LEU A 276 -1.86 7.18 -11.54
C LEU A 276 -2.15 6.13 -12.61
N PRO A 277 -2.17 6.47 -13.93
CA PRO A 277 -2.80 5.62 -14.94
C PRO A 277 -2.15 4.25 -15.05
N PHE A 278 -0.82 4.19 -15.00
CA PHE A 278 -0.07 2.94 -15.16
C PHE A 278 -0.20 2.02 -13.96
N LEU A 279 0.17 2.49 -12.76
CA LEU A 279 0.13 1.66 -11.55
C LEU A 279 -1.30 1.26 -11.18
N TYR A 280 -2.25 2.15 -11.35
CA TYR A 280 -3.66 1.84 -11.06
C TYR A 280 -4.27 0.84 -12.03
N ALA A 281 -3.93 0.90 -13.31
CA ALA A 281 -4.33 -0.11 -14.28
C ALA A 281 -3.80 -1.49 -13.86
N LYS A 282 -2.51 -1.59 -13.58
CA LYS A 282 -1.87 -2.84 -13.16
C LYS A 282 -2.42 -3.40 -11.84
N ILE A 283 -2.69 -2.52 -10.86
CA ILE A 283 -3.32 -2.95 -9.60
C ILE A 283 -4.74 -3.46 -9.87
N ASN A 284 -5.50 -2.77 -10.73
CA ASN A 284 -6.86 -3.17 -11.07
C ASN A 284 -6.91 -4.50 -11.81
N ASP A 285 -5.97 -4.74 -12.72
CA ASP A 285 -5.85 -5.99 -13.48
C ASP A 285 -5.53 -7.20 -12.58
N ALA A 286 -4.83 -6.96 -11.46
CA ALA A 286 -4.52 -7.99 -10.48
C ALA A 286 -5.69 -8.34 -9.55
N ILE A 287 -6.74 -7.48 -9.49
CA ILE A 287 -7.91 -7.69 -8.64
C ILE A 287 -8.98 -8.45 -9.41
N LEU A 288 -9.32 -9.61 -8.90
CA LEU A 288 -10.29 -10.51 -9.51
C LEU A 288 -11.69 -10.27 -8.92
N LYS A 289 -12.70 -10.30 -9.77
CA LYS A 289 -14.11 -10.37 -9.34
C LYS A 289 -14.42 -11.81 -8.94
N THR A 290 -15.09 -11.99 -7.81
CA THR A 290 -15.67 -13.28 -7.44
C THR A 290 -17.09 -13.40 -8.01
N GLU A 291 -17.70 -14.59 -7.88
CA GLU A 291 -19.11 -14.77 -8.24
C GLU A 291 -20.07 -14.07 -7.28
N ALA A 292 -19.62 -13.76 -6.06
CA ALA A 292 -20.39 -13.01 -5.09
C ALA A 292 -20.35 -11.51 -5.42
N GLU A 293 -21.51 -10.88 -5.44
CA GLU A 293 -21.63 -9.45 -5.67
C GLU A 293 -20.87 -8.66 -4.60
N ASN A 294 -20.19 -7.60 -5.00
CA ASN A 294 -19.38 -6.72 -4.14
C ASN A 294 -18.19 -7.40 -3.42
N LEU A 295 -17.84 -8.64 -3.76
CA LEU A 295 -16.71 -9.36 -3.21
C LEU A 295 -15.62 -9.55 -4.26
N PHE A 296 -14.41 -9.10 -3.94
CA PHE A 296 -13.25 -9.12 -4.81
C PHE A 296 -12.09 -9.87 -4.13
N LEU A 297 -11.14 -10.33 -4.93
CA LEU A 297 -9.94 -11.03 -4.47
C LEU A 297 -8.68 -10.41 -5.09
N LEU A 298 -7.71 -10.11 -4.27
CA LEU A 298 -6.31 -9.95 -4.68
C LEU A 298 -5.56 -11.21 -4.23
N PRO A 299 -5.27 -12.16 -5.15
CA PRO A 299 -4.58 -13.39 -4.80
C PRO A 299 -3.11 -13.13 -4.45
N ALA A 300 -2.44 -14.08 -3.82
CA ALA A 300 -1.03 -13.97 -3.48
C ALA A 300 -0.12 -13.79 -4.71
N GLY A 301 -0.45 -14.44 -5.81
CA GLY A 301 0.41 -14.53 -7.00
C GLY A 301 1.50 -15.59 -6.83
N ASN A 302 2.56 -15.49 -7.63
CA ASN A 302 3.67 -16.44 -7.63
C ASN A 302 4.47 -16.40 -6.33
N LEU A 303 4.91 -17.57 -5.85
CA LEU A 303 5.74 -17.66 -4.65
C LEU A 303 7.06 -16.91 -4.84
N GLN A 304 7.44 -16.14 -3.83
CA GLN A 304 8.68 -15.36 -3.82
C GLN A 304 9.60 -15.83 -2.67
N PRO A 305 10.92 -15.73 -2.83
CA PRO A 305 11.87 -16.20 -1.83
C PRO A 305 11.80 -15.40 -0.51
N ASN A 306 11.51 -14.09 -0.57
CA ASN A 306 11.53 -13.18 0.58
C ASN A 306 10.17 -12.48 0.81
N PRO A 307 9.11 -13.21 1.19
CA PRO A 307 7.77 -12.63 1.34
C PRO A 307 7.69 -11.55 2.43
N VAL A 308 8.45 -11.68 3.51
CA VAL A 308 8.45 -10.74 4.65
C VAL A 308 8.91 -9.35 4.21
N GLU A 309 9.96 -9.28 3.40
CA GLU A 309 10.50 -8.01 2.88
C GLU A 309 9.49 -7.30 1.97
N LEU A 310 8.80 -8.06 1.12
CA LEU A 310 7.75 -7.52 0.26
C LEU A 310 6.61 -6.92 1.08
N LEU A 311 6.11 -7.66 2.07
CA LEU A 311 5.01 -7.20 2.94
C LEU A 311 5.42 -6.03 3.83
N GLY A 312 6.72 -5.95 4.22
CA GLY A 312 7.29 -4.84 4.99
C GLY A 312 7.53 -3.56 4.19
N SER A 313 7.53 -3.64 2.85
CA SER A 313 7.99 -2.56 1.97
C SER A 313 7.07 -1.33 1.94
N GLU A 314 7.63 -0.19 1.50
CA GLU A 314 6.86 1.04 1.19
C GLU A 314 5.85 0.81 0.06
N ARG A 315 6.14 -0.11 -0.86
CA ARG A 315 5.25 -0.52 -1.95
C ARG A 315 3.96 -1.12 -1.40
N MET A 316 4.07 -2.00 -0.40
CA MET A 316 2.91 -2.57 0.29
C MET A 316 2.09 -1.50 1.03
N PHE A 317 2.76 -0.55 1.70
CA PHE A 317 2.08 0.57 2.34
C PHE A 317 1.29 1.42 1.31
N PHE A 318 1.91 1.77 0.19
CA PHE A 318 1.24 2.48 -0.90
C PHE A 318 0.02 1.71 -1.43
N LEU A 319 0.19 0.41 -1.68
CA LEU A 319 -0.88 -0.45 -2.16
C LEU A 319 -2.06 -0.48 -1.17
N MET A 320 -1.80 -0.66 0.12
CA MET A 320 -2.83 -0.65 1.15
C MET A 320 -3.60 0.67 1.21
N GLU A 321 -2.91 1.81 1.18
CA GLU A 321 -3.54 3.13 1.18
C GLU A 321 -4.38 3.38 -0.08
N TYR A 322 -3.94 2.89 -1.23
CA TYR A 322 -4.72 2.92 -2.46
C TYR A 322 -6.00 2.07 -2.35
N LEU A 323 -5.87 0.83 -1.88
CA LEU A 323 -6.97 -0.10 -1.76
C LEU A 323 -8.03 0.36 -0.74
N LYS A 324 -7.60 0.95 0.39
CA LYS A 324 -8.51 1.57 1.39
C LYS A 324 -9.35 2.72 0.82
N LYS A 325 -8.88 3.42 -0.21
CA LYS A 325 -9.66 4.48 -0.89
C LYS A 325 -10.70 3.92 -1.83
N ARG A 326 -10.46 2.74 -2.39
CA ARG A 326 -11.30 2.11 -3.41
C ARG A 326 -12.35 1.16 -2.85
N PHE A 327 -12.03 0.46 -1.77
CA PHE A 327 -12.91 -0.52 -1.13
C PHE A 327 -13.38 -0.02 0.23
N ASP A 328 -14.58 -0.44 0.61
CA ASP A 328 -15.12 -0.14 1.95
C ASP A 328 -14.40 -0.96 3.02
N VAL A 329 -14.06 -2.21 2.70
CA VAL A 329 -13.39 -3.12 3.64
C VAL A 329 -12.34 -3.96 2.92
N LEU A 330 -11.14 -4.04 3.51
CA LEU A 330 -10.09 -4.97 3.15
C LEU A 330 -10.03 -6.07 4.21
N VAL A 331 -10.11 -7.34 3.80
CA VAL A 331 -9.95 -8.50 4.70
C VAL A 331 -8.69 -9.25 4.27
N ILE A 332 -7.68 -9.29 5.14
CA ILE A 332 -6.33 -9.73 4.80
C ILE A 332 -6.06 -11.06 5.49
N ASP A 333 -5.90 -12.13 4.70
CA ASP A 333 -5.51 -13.45 5.18
C ASP A 333 -3.99 -13.54 5.33
N THR A 334 -3.50 -14.01 6.49
CA THR A 334 -2.08 -14.12 6.77
C THR A 334 -1.71 -15.49 7.36
N PRO A 335 -0.43 -15.90 7.25
CA PRO A 335 0.03 -17.10 7.94
C PRO A 335 -0.06 -16.96 9.46
N PRO A 336 0.08 -18.09 10.20
CA PRO A 336 0.08 -18.06 11.67
C PRO A 336 1.22 -17.20 12.23
N VAL A 337 0.88 -16.31 13.16
CA VAL A 337 1.81 -15.34 13.76
C VAL A 337 3.01 -15.97 14.49
N LEU A 338 2.83 -17.19 15.02
CA LEU A 338 3.93 -17.91 15.70
C LEU A 338 4.85 -18.68 14.75
N LEU A 339 4.46 -18.83 13.47
CA LEU A 339 5.23 -19.57 12.46
C LEU A 339 5.92 -18.67 11.46
N ALA A 340 5.40 -17.45 11.27
CA ALA A 340 5.92 -16.50 10.30
C ALA A 340 5.70 -15.06 10.76
N SER A 341 6.67 -14.20 10.49
CA SER A 341 6.61 -12.78 10.83
C SER A 341 5.75 -11.93 9.87
N ASP A 342 5.24 -12.52 8.82
CA ASP A 342 4.44 -11.89 7.76
C ASP A 342 3.26 -11.09 8.35
N ALA A 343 2.49 -11.72 9.25
CA ALA A 343 1.38 -11.07 9.95
C ALA A 343 1.85 -9.88 10.80
N LEU A 344 3.02 -9.98 11.45
CA LEU A 344 3.58 -8.91 12.29
C LEU A 344 4.04 -7.71 11.46
N MET A 345 4.51 -7.93 10.23
CA MET A 345 4.90 -6.85 9.32
C MET A 345 3.69 -6.05 8.80
N LEU A 346 2.54 -6.72 8.64
CA LEU A 346 1.31 -6.10 8.16
C LEU A 346 0.45 -5.51 9.29
N ALA A 347 0.48 -6.09 10.48
CA ALA A 347 -0.36 -5.69 11.60
C ALA A 347 -0.37 -4.19 11.89
N PRO A 348 0.78 -3.47 11.99
CA PRO A 348 0.80 -2.03 12.23
C PRO A 348 0.32 -1.19 11.03
N LYS A 349 0.17 -1.78 9.85
CA LYS A 349 -0.32 -1.12 8.63
C LYS A 349 -1.83 -1.31 8.43
N THR A 350 -2.46 -2.10 9.29
CA THR A 350 -3.89 -2.39 9.27
C THR A 350 -4.61 -1.69 10.41
N ASP A 351 -5.91 -1.47 10.24
CA ASP A 351 -6.71 -0.74 11.22
C ASP A 351 -7.16 -1.65 12.37
N GLY A 352 -7.14 -2.99 12.17
CA GLY A 352 -7.46 -3.95 13.20
C GLY A 352 -6.94 -5.35 12.90
N VAL A 353 -6.69 -6.11 13.97
CA VAL A 353 -6.20 -7.51 13.91
C VAL A 353 -7.12 -8.41 14.72
N ILE A 354 -7.56 -9.51 14.13
CA ILE A 354 -8.23 -10.61 14.83
C ILE A 354 -7.40 -11.88 14.75
N MET A 355 -7.45 -12.68 15.82
CA MET A 355 -6.79 -13.98 15.89
C MET A 355 -7.82 -15.10 15.87
N ILE A 356 -7.68 -16.02 14.92
CA ILE A 356 -8.52 -17.22 14.83
C ILE A 356 -7.89 -18.31 15.67
N VAL A 357 -8.71 -18.98 16.48
CA VAL A 357 -8.30 -20.04 17.39
C VAL A 357 -9.23 -21.21 17.24
N LYS A 358 -8.67 -22.43 17.23
CA LYS A 358 -9.43 -23.69 17.23
C LYS A 358 -9.43 -24.31 18.63
N PRO A 359 -10.57 -24.35 19.33
CA PRO A 359 -10.67 -25.01 20.63
C PRO A 359 -10.24 -26.47 20.58
N GLY A 360 -9.52 -26.92 21.63
CA GLY A 360 -9.02 -28.29 21.72
C GLY A 360 -7.77 -28.58 20.87
N MET A 361 -7.33 -27.64 20.02
CA MET A 361 -6.11 -27.76 19.23
C MET A 361 -5.08 -26.69 19.64
N THR A 362 -5.53 -25.44 19.85
CA THR A 362 -4.67 -24.32 20.20
C THR A 362 -4.52 -24.22 21.71
N SER A 363 -3.30 -24.28 22.23
CA SER A 363 -3.02 -24.11 23.68
C SER A 363 -3.19 -22.66 24.12
N ARG A 364 -3.54 -22.47 25.39
CA ARG A 364 -3.63 -21.10 25.98
C ARG A 364 -2.32 -20.33 25.86
N ASP A 365 -1.18 -20.99 26.07
CA ASP A 365 0.14 -20.39 25.97
C ASP A 365 0.44 -19.93 24.52
N ALA A 366 0.03 -20.71 23.51
CA ALA A 366 0.19 -20.28 22.11
C ALA A 366 -0.65 -19.05 21.80
N ILE A 367 -1.89 -18.97 22.30
CA ILE A 367 -2.76 -17.82 22.16
C ILE A 367 -2.10 -16.59 22.82
N GLN A 368 -1.67 -16.72 24.06
CA GLN A 368 -1.03 -15.61 24.82
C GLN A 368 0.23 -15.11 24.12
N ARG A 369 1.11 -16.01 23.67
CA ARG A 369 2.31 -15.64 22.89
C ARG A 369 1.95 -14.92 21.60
N GLY A 370 0.97 -15.41 20.85
CA GLY A 370 0.54 -14.78 19.62
C GLY A 370 -0.02 -13.36 19.85
N ILE A 371 -0.88 -13.20 20.87
CA ILE A 371 -1.40 -11.88 21.28
C ILE A 371 -0.27 -10.95 21.71
N HIS A 372 0.68 -11.46 22.48
CA HIS A 372 1.83 -10.68 22.94
C HIS A 372 2.66 -10.16 21.75
N GLN A 373 2.97 -11.02 20.79
CA GLN A 373 3.72 -10.61 19.58
C GLN A 373 2.96 -9.56 18.75
N ILE A 374 1.63 -9.71 18.57
CA ILE A 374 0.83 -8.71 17.88
C ILE A 374 0.88 -7.36 18.63
N ARG A 375 0.73 -7.36 19.94
CA ARG A 375 0.76 -6.13 20.76
C ARG A 375 2.11 -5.42 20.72
N LEU A 376 3.22 -6.16 20.63
CA LEU A 376 4.56 -5.58 20.49
C LEU A 376 4.69 -4.72 19.20
N THR A 377 3.92 -5.00 18.16
CA THR A 377 3.90 -4.20 16.94
C THR A 377 3.07 -2.92 17.07
N GLN A 378 2.45 -2.67 18.22
CA GLN A 378 1.51 -1.57 18.47
C GLN A 378 0.25 -1.61 17.56
N ALA A 379 -0.03 -2.76 16.96
CA ALA A 379 -1.23 -2.97 16.16
C ALA A 379 -2.50 -2.99 17.02
N ASN A 380 -3.60 -2.53 16.47
CA ASN A 380 -4.90 -2.53 17.12
C ASN A 380 -5.48 -3.97 17.16
N PHE A 381 -5.22 -4.69 18.24
CA PHE A 381 -5.74 -6.04 18.44
C PHE A 381 -7.19 -6.00 18.92
N LEU A 382 -8.12 -6.45 18.09
CA LEU A 382 -9.57 -6.41 18.35
C LEU A 382 -10.05 -7.58 19.23
N GLY A 383 -9.43 -8.77 19.10
CA GLY A 383 -9.84 -9.92 19.86
C GLY A 383 -9.55 -11.27 19.21
N VAL A 384 -10.14 -12.31 19.81
CA VAL A 384 -10.02 -13.70 19.39
C VAL A 384 -11.36 -14.21 18.88
N VAL A 385 -11.32 -14.95 17.77
CA VAL A 385 -12.49 -15.66 17.23
C VAL A 385 -12.29 -17.14 17.42
N LEU A 386 -13.21 -17.78 18.14
CA LEU A 386 -13.23 -19.22 18.31
C LEU A 386 -13.90 -19.84 17.08
N ASN A 387 -13.13 -20.63 16.34
CA ASN A 387 -13.58 -21.32 15.13
C ASN A 387 -13.61 -22.83 15.32
N GLN A 388 -14.47 -23.54 14.59
CA GLN A 388 -14.63 -24.99 14.67
C GLN A 388 -14.95 -25.48 16.10
N VAL A 389 -15.85 -24.77 16.78
CA VAL A 389 -16.32 -25.14 18.12
C VAL A 389 -17.19 -26.39 18.03
N ASP A 390 -16.80 -27.46 18.75
CA ASP A 390 -17.62 -28.66 18.88
C ASP A 390 -18.64 -28.47 20.01
N ALA A 391 -19.88 -28.26 19.64
CA ALA A 391 -20.98 -28.05 20.58
C ALA A 391 -21.26 -29.27 21.49
N ARG A 392 -20.75 -30.47 21.14
CA ARG A 392 -20.92 -31.70 21.93
C ARG A 392 -19.96 -31.80 23.13
N ARG A 393 -18.88 -31.02 23.12
CA ARG A 393 -17.82 -31.06 24.15
C ARG A 393 -18.13 -30.19 25.35
N GLY A 394 -19.31 -30.25 25.95
CA GLY A 394 -19.66 -29.77 27.30
C GLY A 394 -19.17 -28.35 27.74
N GLY A 395 -19.74 -27.78 28.78
CA GLY A 395 -19.40 -26.47 29.34
C GLY A 395 -20.20 -25.32 28.78
N TYR A 396 -19.65 -24.10 28.75
CA TYR A 396 -20.30 -22.87 28.26
C TYR A 396 -20.95 -23.03 26.87
N TYR A 397 -20.37 -23.88 26.00
CA TYR A 397 -20.89 -24.16 24.67
C TYR A 397 -22.16 -25.00 24.66
N LYS A 398 -22.40 -25.85 25.67
CA LYS A 398 -23.63 -26.60 25.84
C LYS A 398 -24.79 -25.67 26.18
N TYR A 399 -24.53 -24.66 27.00
CA TYR A 399 -25.54 -23.66 27.39
C TYR A 399 -25.97 -22.78 26.21
N SER A 400 -25.03 -22.33 25.41
CA SER A 400 -25.33 -21.58 24.19
C SER A 400 -26.05 -22.47 23.16
N HIS A 401 -25.71 -23.75 23.09
CA HIS A 401 -26.34 -24.71 22.19
C HIS A 401 -27.82 -24.95 22.56
N GLU A 402 -28.13 -25.13 23.83
CA GLU A 402 -29.50 -25.33 24.32
C GLU A 402 -30.34 -24.06 24.17
N TYR A 403 -29.75 -22.88 24.35
CA TYR A 403 -30.43 -21.60 24.15
C TYR A 403 -30.77 -21.34 22.68
N TYR A 404 -29.84 -21.65 21.76
CA TYR A 404 -30.05 -21.49 20.32
C TYR A 404 -31.01 -22.54 19.74
N SER A 405 -30.96 -23.79 20.19
CA SER A 405 -31.91 -24.83 19.75
C SER A 405 -33.34 -24.53 20.21
N GLY A 406 -33.52 -23.93 21.38
CA GLY A 406 -34.85 -23.48 21.86
C GLY A 406 -35.44 -22.31 21.05
N TYR A 407 -34.58 -21.48 20.43
CA TYR A 407 -35.03 -20.28 19.72
C TYR A 407 -35.28 -20.52 18.21
N TYR A 408 -34.53 -21.44 17.60
CA TYR A 408 -34.56 -21.68 16.15
C TYR A 408 -35.12 -23.04 15.72
N GLY A 409 -35.50 -23.92 16.66
CA GLY A 409 -36.00 -25.26 16.37
C GLY A 409 -34.91 -26.18 15.80
N ASP A 410 -34.97 -27.46 16.09
CA ASP A 410 -34.07 -28.47 15.54
C ASP A 410 -34.32 -28.63 14.01
N ALA A 411 -33.71 -27.78 13.20
CA ALA A 411 -33.53 -28.03 11.78
C ALA A 411 -32.21 -28.81 11.63
N ALA A 412 -32.36 -30.10 11.33
CA ALA A 412 -31.33 -31.10 11.12
C ALA A 412 -30.29 -30.70 10.06
#